data_56432f0a5034f7860ae5f13289be9c1d
#
_entry.id   56432f0a5034f7860ae5f13289be9c1d
#
_cell.length_a   1.000
_cell.length_b   1.000
_cell.length_c   1.000
_cell.angle_alpha   90.00
_cell.angle_beta   90.00
_cell.angle_gamma   90.00
#
_symmetry.space_group_name_H-M   'P 1'
#
loop_
_entity.id
_entity.type
_entity.pdbx_description
1 polymer ?
#
loop_
_entity_poly.entity_id
_entity_poly.type
_entity_poly.pdbx_seq_one_letter_code
_entity_poly.pdbx_strand_id
1 'polypeptide(L)'
;RSLCSGQVLSCPYTFDKAKLIVREMTDLLVLDLVSKGLVTDQIVLTVGYDRESLTNPAIRETYDGPIVLDHYGRAVPGHANGTANLGRHCASTRLITEQVMALFDRIVHPDLLVRRLNLSANHLLLEEDAAKAPDMPAALCRRRWMVYGAPNGCWRIWYERL
;
A
#
# COMPACT_ATOMS: atom_id res chain seq x y z
N ARG A 1 6.59 -1.02 -15.63
CA ARG A 1 5.18 -0.60 -15.49
C ARG A 1 4.83 -0.49 -14.01
N SER A 2 4.00 0.47 -13.65
CA SER A 2 3.50 0.67 -12.29
C SER A 2 2.03 1.04 -12.29
N LEU A 3 1.33 0.71 -11.22
CA LEU A 3 -0.05 1.09 -10.95
C LEU A 3 -0.08 1.89 -9.66
N CYS A 4 -0.62 3.10 -9.70
CA CYS A 4 -0.62 4.01 -8.56
C CYS A 4 -2.05 4.38 -8.18
N SER A 5 -2.30 4.48 -6.89
CA SER A 5 -3.52 5.02 -6.31
C SER A 5 -3.14 6.08 -5.27
N GLY A 6 -3.65 7.30 -5.44
CA GLY A 6 -3.39 8.40 -4.53
C GLY A 6 -4.68 9.00 -3.99
N GLN A 7 -4.67 9.40 -2.73
CA GLN A 7 -5.80 10.04 -2.08
C GLN A 7 -5.35 11.21 -1.20
N VAL A 8 -6.03 12.34 -1.35
CA VAL A 8 -5.93 13.48 -0.43
C VAL A 8 -7.14 13.44 0.48
N LEU A 9 -6.90 13.39 1.77
CA LEU A 9 -7.98 13.33 2.77
C LEU A 9 -8.64 14.72 2.92
N SER A 10 -9.94 14.75 3.12
CA SER A 10 -10.72 15.98 3.29
C SER A 10 -10.33 16.77 4.54
N CYS A 11 -9.90 16.06 5.57
CA CYS A 11 -9.38 16.62 6.81
C CYS A 11 -8.20 15.78 7.30
N PRO A 12 -7.38 16.28 8.26
CA PRO A 12 -6.33 15.50 8.86
C PRO A 12 -6.90 14.28 9.60
N TYR A 13 -6.32 13.10 9.33
CA TYR A 13 -6.72 11.84 9.95
C TYR A 13 -5.67 11.37 10.96
N THR A 14 -6.16 10.78 12.04
CA THR A 14 -5.31 10.11 13.03
C THR A 14 -4.68 8.85 12.43
N PHE A 15 -3.66 8.30 13.09
CA PHE A 15 -2.97 7.09 12.67
C PHE A 15 -3.94 5.93 12.37
N ASP A 16 -4.87 5.63 13.27
CA ASP A 16 -5.79 4.50 13.10
C ASP A 16 -6.75 4.70 11.93
N LYS A 17 -7.28 5.91 11.76
CA LYS A 17 -8.15 6.24 10.62
C LYS A 17 -7.40 6.18 9.30
N ALA A 18 -6.18 6.72 9.25
CA ALA A 18 -5.33 6.67 8.07
C ALA A 18 -4.97 5.22 7.71
N LYS A 19 -4.67 4.38 8.70
CA LYS A 19 -4.40 2.96 8.50
C LYS A 19 -5.58 2.23 7.87
N LEU A 20 -6.81 2.53 8.30
CA LEU A 20 -8.02 1.97 7.71
C LEU A 20 -8.18 2.37 6.24
N ILE A 21 -7.94 3.64 5.90
CA ILE A 21 -7.99 4.12 4.52
C ILE A 21 -6.93 3.45 3.65
N VAL A 22 -5.71 3.27 4.15
CA VAL A 22 -4.66 2.54 3.43
C VAL A 22 -5.07 1.10 3.15
N ARG A 23 -5.75 0.45 4.09
CA ARG A 23 -6.28 -0.90 3.89
C ARG A 23 -7.32 -0.93 2.76
N GLU A 24 -8.28 0.01 2.76
CA GLU A 24 -9.27 0.13 1.68
C GLU A 24 -8.61 0.41 0.33
N MET A 25 -7.62 1.31 0.29
CA MET A 25 -6.84 1.61 -0.92
C MET A 25 -6.10 0.37 -1.43
N THR A 26 -5.58 -0.45 -0.52
CA THR A 26 -4.91 -1.71 -0.87
C THR A 26 -5.88 -2.70 -1.52
N ASP A 27 -7.08 -2.86 -0.96
CA ASP A 27 -8.11 -3.73 -1.51
C ASP A 27 -8.50 -3.28 -2.93
N LEU A 28 -8.69 -1.99 -3.15
CA LEU A 28 -8.99 -1.42 -4.48
C LEU A 28 -7.84 -1.61 -5.46
N LEU A 29 -6.58 -1.41 -5.01
CA LEU A 29 -5.40 -1.62 -5.84
C LEU A 29 -5.29 -3.08 -6.29
N VAL A 30 -5.52 -4.01 -5.39
CA VAL A 30 -5.50 -5.45 -5.69
C VAL A 30 -6.62 -5.82 -6.66
N LEU A 31 -7.83 -5.30 -6.47
CA LEU A 31 -8.94 -5.52 -7.42
C LEU A 31 -8.59 -5.00 -8.83
N ASP A 32 -7.91 -3.87 -8.92
CA ASP A 32 -7.46 -3.33 -10.21
C ASP A 32 -6.36 -4.18 -10.85
N LEU A 33 -5.40 -4.67 -10.06
CA LEU A 33 -4.39 -5.64 -10.52
C LEU A 33 -5.05 -6.88 -11.11
N VAL A 34 -5.99 -7.45 -10.36
CA VAL A 34 -6.73 -8.65 -10.75
C VAL A 34 -7.53 -8.43 -12.03
N SER A 35 -8.27 -7.33 -12.11
CA SER A 35 -9.12 -7.04 -13.28
C SER A 35 -8.30 -6.91 -14.57
N LYS A 36 -7.04 -6.51 -14.43
CA LYS A 36 -6.09 -6.34 -15.54
C LYS A 36 -5.20 -7.57 -15.78
N GLY A 37 -5.34 -8.62 -14.97
CA GLY A 37 -4.48 -9.82 -15.04
C GLY A 37 -3.02 -9.51 -14.73
N LEU A 38 -2.76 -8.56 -13.82
CA LEU A 38 -1.43 -8.12 -13.44
C LEU A 38 -1.03 -8.66 -12.08
N VAL A 39 0.26 -8.88 -11.91
CA VAL A 39 0.90 -9.25 -10.64
C VAL A 39 2.06 -8.32 -10.34
N THR A 40 2.36 -8.15 -9.07
CA THR A 40 3.44 -7.29 -8.58
C THR A 40 4.31 -8.01 -7.56
N ASP A 41 5.56 -7.61 -7.43
CA ASP A 41 6.47 -8.08 -6.39
C ASP A 41 6.86 -6.97 -5.40
N GLN A 42 6.45 -5.73 -5.67
CA GLN A 42 6.84 -4.57 -4.87
C GLN A 42 5.70 -3.57 -4.71
N ILE A 43 5.45 -3.18 -3.47
CA ILE A 43 4.51 -2.12 -3.12
C ILE A 43 5.27 -0.97 -2.47
N VAL A 44 4.97 0.26 -2.88
CA VAL A 44 5.50 1.48 -2.28
C VAL A 44 4.36 2.26 -1.64
N LEU A 45 4.55 2.64 -0.39
CA LEU A 45 3.61 3.49 0.35
C LEU A 45 4.29 4.82 0.67
N THR A 46 3.61 5.91 0.34
CA THR A 46 4.00 7.27 0.69
C THR A 46 2.89 7.92 1.51
N VAL A 47 3.24 8.44 2.67
CA VAL A 47 2.31 9.10 3.58
C VAL A 47 2.76 10.54 3.80
N GLY A 48 1.89 11.49 3.46
CA GLY A 48 2.10 12.91 3.71
C GLY A 48 1.35 13.35 4.96
N TYR A 49 2.05 14.04 5.86
CA TYR A 49 1.47 14.56 7.09
C TYR A 49 0.84 15.93 6.89
N ASP A 50 -0.10 16.26 7.77
CA ASP A 50 -0.70 17.59 7.81
C ASP A 50 0.15 18.55 8.67
N ARG A 51 0.11 19.83 8.31
CA ARG A 51 0.78 20.91 9.08
C ARG A 51 0.27 21.00 10.51
N GLU A 52 -0.98 20.65 10.77
CA GLU A 52 -1.57 20.69 12.10
C GLU A 52 -0.82 19.80 13.10
N SER A 53 -0.10 18.78 12.61
CA SER A 53 0.78 17.94 13.43
C SER A 53 1.83 18.76 14.20
N LEU A 54 2.35 19.84 13.61
CA LEU A 54 3.37 20.70 14.21
C LEU A 54 2.79 21.90 14.99
N THR A 55 1.47 22.11 14.95
CA THR A 55 0.83 23.18 15.74
C THR A 55 0.63 22.79 17.19
N ASN A 56 0.62 21.48 17.50
CA ASN A 56 0.59 20.98 18.85
C ASN A 56 2.01 21.02 19.47
N PRO A 57 2.25 21.84 20.52
CA PRO A 57 3.57 21.97 21.13
C PRO A 57 4.13 20.64 21.65
N ALA A 58 3.27 19.78 22.22
CA ALA A 58 3.68 18.49 22.74
C ALA A 58 4.21 17.55 21.63
N ILE A 59 3.58 17.55 20.46
CA ILE A 59 4.04 16.75 19.32
C ILE A 59 5.33 17.35 18.75
N ARG A 60 5.40 18.68 18.65
CA ARG A 60 6.57 19.37 18.11
C ARG A 60 7.82 19.15 18.94
N GLU A 61 7.70 19.07 20.27
CA GLU A 61 8.82 18.79 21.19
C GLU A 61 9.29 17.33 21.11
N THR A 62 8.39 16.40 20.87
CA THR A 62 8.69 14.97 20.82
C THR A 62 9.03 14.46 19.41
N TYR A 63 8.71 15.25 18.38
CA TYR A 63 8.97 14.86 16.99
C TYR A 63 10.43 15.12 16.61
N ASP A 64 11.18 14.03 16.41
CA ASP A 64 12.60 14.05 16.02
C ASP A 64 12.81 13.76 14.51
N GLY A 65 11.75 13.81 13.74
CA GLY A 65 11.80 13.55 12.29
C GLY A 65 12.11 14.80 11.47
N PRO A 66 12.31 14.64 10.15
CA PRO A 66 12.60 15.75 9.26
C PRO A 66 11.41 16.71 9.15
N ILE A 67 11.68 18.00 9.23
CA ILE A 67 10.70 19.06 8.95
C ILE A 67 11.07 19.67 7.60
N VAL A 68 10.09 19.75 6.70
CA VAL A 68 10.25 20.34 5.36
C VAL A 68 9.31 21.52 5.19
N LEU A 69 9.62 22.39 4.23
CA LEU A 69 8.71 23.46 3.84
C LEU A 69 7.80 22.98 2.71
N ASP A 70 6.50 23.21 2.85
CA ASP A 70 5.55 22.95 1.77
C ASP A 70 5.66 24.00 0.65
N HIS A 71 4.86 23.84 -0.41
CA HIS A 71 4.84 24.77 -1.54
C HIS A 71 4.54 26.23 -1.12
N TYR A 72 3.92 26.43 0.02
CA TYR A 72 3.58 27.76 0.57
C TYR A 72 4.57 28.23 1.62
N GLY A 73 5.71 27.57 1.78
CA GLY A 73 6.75 27.92 2.75
C GLY A 73 6.39 27.61 4.21
N ARG A 74 5.40 26.74 4.45
CA ARG A 74 4.99 26.36 5.80
C ARG A 74 5.70 25.09 6.24
N ALA A 75 6.14 25.07 7.50
CA ALA A 75 6.76 23.90 8.08
C ALA A 75 5.75 22.74 8.21
N VAL A 76 6.10 21.60 7.64
CA VAL A 76 5.34 20.35 7.73
C VAL A 76 6.29 19.19 8.03
N PRO A 77 5.82 18.11 8.70
CA PRO A 77 6.65 16.92 8.84
C PRO A 77 6.99 16.33 7.47
N GLY A 78 8.20 15.82 7.33
CA GLY A 78 8.64 15.15 6.11
C GLY A 78 7.78 13.94 5.79
N HIS A 79 7.60 13.65 4.50
CA HIS A 79 6.84 12.48 4.06
C HIS A 79 7.45 11.18 4.58
N ALA A 80 6.59 10.27 5.03
CA ALA A 80 6.99 8.90 5.30
C ALA A 80 6.92 8.09 4.01
N ASN A 81 8.03 7.47 3.63
CA ASN A 81 8.13 6.62 2.45
C ASN A 81 8.62 5.24 2.85
N GLY A 82 8.07 4.22 2.26
CA GLY A 82 8.54 2.87 2.45
C GLY A 82 8.19 1.95 1.29
N THR A 83 8.98 0.91 1.18
CA THR A 83 8.83 -0.13 0.17
C THR A 83 8.66 -1.48 0.86
N ALA A 84 7.69 -2.24 0.43
CA ALA A 84 7.50 -3.64 0.79
C ALA A 84 7.78 -4.51 -0.42
N ASN A 85 8.75 -5.41 -0.30
CA ASN A 85 9.04 -6.42 -1.30
C ASN A 85 8.30 -7.71 -0.93
N LEU A 86 7.52 -8.23 -1.87
CA LEU A 86 6.70 -9.43 -1.65
C LEU A 86 7.50 -10.73 -1.85
N GLY A 87 8.73 -10.63 -2.38
CA GLY A 87 9.60 -11.77 -2.67
C GLY A 87 9.17 -12.60 -3.87
N ARG A 88 8.00 -12.33 -4.42
CA ARG A 88 7.45 -12.99 -5.60
C ARG A 88 6.38 -12.12 -6.26
N HIS A 89 6.18 -12.29 -7.55
CA HIS A 89 5.07 -11.66 -8.26
C HIS A 89 3.75 -12.33 -7.88
N CYS A 90 2.83 -11.56 -7.32
CA CYS A 90 1.50 -12.02 -6.94
C CYS A 90 0.46 -10.89 -6.96
N ALA A 91 -0.81 -11.27 -6.91
CA ALA A 91 -1.93 -10.37 -6.68
C ALA A 91 -2.80 -10.89 -5.52
N SER A 92 -2.16 -11.51 -4.52
CA SER A 92 -2.84 -12.00 -3.31
C SER A 92 -3.24 -10.85 -2.41
N THR A 93 -4.54 -10.66 -2.22
CA THR A 93 -5.08 -9.62 -1.32
C THR A 93 -4.53 -9.75 0.09
N ARG A 94 -4.49 -10.97 0.61
CA ARG A 94 -4.00 -11.25 1.96
C ARG A 94 -2.54 -10.86 2.13
N LEU A 95 -1.67 -11.35 1.25
CA LEU A 95 -0.23 -11.10 1.34
C LEU A 95 0.08 -9.61 1.17
N ILE A 96 -0.51 -8.97 0.17
CA ILE A 96 -0.29 -7.54 -0.09
C ILE A 96 -0.81 -6.70 1.07
N THR A 97 -2.01 -6.99 1.60
CA THR A 97 -2.58 -6.27 2.74
C THR A 97 -1.73 -6.43 3.99
N GLU A 98 -1.29 -7.65 4.32
CA GLU A 98 -0.40 -7.90 5.47
C GLU A 98 0.91 -7.10 5.36
N GLN A 99 1.54 -7.09 4.19
CA GLN A 99 2.79 -6.37 3.95
C GLN A 99 2.60 -4.84 3.99
N VAL A 100 1.51 -4.33 3.43
CA VAL A 100 1.20 -2.89 3.46
C VAL A 100 0.88 -2.43 4.88
N MET A 101 0.12 -3.21 5.65
CA MET A 101 -0.17 -2.87 7.04
C MET A 101 1.08 -2.88 7.92
N ALA A 102 1.96 -3.86 7.76
CA ALA A 102 3.24 -3.92 8.45
C ALA A 102 4.15 -2.73 8.05
N LEU A 103 4.15 -2.38 6.76
CA LEU A 103 4.89 -1.22 6.25
C LEU A 103 4.36 0.08 6.86
N PHE A 104 3.05 0.27 6.91
CA PHE A 104 2.42 1.44 7.52
C PHE A 104 2.83 1.60 8.99
N ASP A 105 2.74 0.53 9.78
CA ASP A 105 3.14 0.56 11.19
C ASP A 105 4.61 0.89 11.38
N ARG A 106 5.47 0.52 10.43
CA ARG A 106 6.91 0.76 10.48
C ARG A 106 7.30 2.19 10.12
N ILE A 107 6.64 2.80 9.13
CA ILE A 107 7.06 4.09 8.57
C ILE A 107 6.27 5.29 9.11
N VAL A 108 5.04 5.09 9.56
CA VAL A 108 4.15 6.17 9.97
C VAL A 108 4.31 6.48 11.44
N HIS A 109 4.52 7.75 11.76
CA HIS A 109 4.58 8.19 13.15
C HIS A 109 3.18 8.23 13.77
N PRO A 110 2.93 7.56 14.92
CA PRO A 110 1.59 7.40 15.49
C PRO A 110 0.94 8.70 15.97
N ASP A 111 1.73 9.70 16.34
CA ASP A 111 1.24 10.96 16.89
C ASP A 111 0.98 12.04 15.82
N LEU A 112 1.37 11.79 14.57
CA LEU A 112 1.21 12.74 13.48
C LEU A 112 -0.13 12.54 12.76
N LEU A 113 -0.68 13.65 12.29
CA LEU A 113 -1.90 13.65 11.47
C LEU A 113 -1.55 13.47 10.00
N VAL A 114 -2.27 12.57 9.34
CA VAL A 114 -2.09 12.22 7.93
C VAL A 114 -3.01 13.03 7.04
N ARG A 115 -2.48 13.54 5.93
CA ARG A 115 -3.23 14.32 4.94
C ARG A 115 -3.25 13.70 3.56
N ARG A 116 -2.19 13.02 3.17
CA ARG A 116 -2.03 12.40 1.85
C ARG A 116 -1.58 10.96 1.98
N LEU A 117 -2.14 10.13 1.12
CA LEU A 117 -1.78 8.74 0.98
C LEU A 117 -1.52 8.44 -0.49
N ASN A 118 -0.44 7.75 -0.78
CA ASN A 118 -0.15 7.26 -2.11
C ASN A 118 0.38 5.83 -2.01
N LEU A 119 -0.25 4.94 -2.76
CA LEU A 119 0.07 3.53 -2.81
C LEU A 119 0.38 3.16 -4.26
N SER A 120 1.52 2.56 -4.52
CA SER A 120 1.86 2.10 -5.86
C SER A 120 2.38 0.67 -5.88
N ALA A 121 1.96 -0.08 -6.88
CA ALA A 121 2.47 -1.39 -7.22
C ALA A 121 3.46 -1.24 -8.38
N ASN A 122 4.67 -1.72 -8.19
CA ASN A 122 5.75 -1.66 -9.16
C ASN A 122 6.06 -3.02 -9.75
N HIS A 123 6.93 -3.05 -10.75
CA HIS A 123 7.38 -4.26 -11.43
C HIS A 123 6.22 -5.14 -11.95
N LEU A 124 5.20 -4.50 -12.49
CA LEU A 124 4.01 -5.21 -12.98
C LEU A 124 4.35 -6.13 -14.14
N LEU A 125 3.92 -7.37 -14.02
CA LEU A 125 3.93 -8.39 -15.06
C LEU A 125 2.51 -8.90 -15.33
N LEU A 126 2.30 -9.44 -16.53
CA LEU A 126 1.11 -10.26 -16.77
C LEU A 126 1.22 -11.55 -15.96
N GLU A 127 0.11 -12.01 -15.42
CA GLU A 127 0.05 -13.26 -14.64
C GLU A 127 0.57 -14.45 -15.43
N GLU A 128 0.29 -14.48 -16.74
CA GLU A 128 0.77 -15.51 -17.66
C GLU A 128 2.31 -15.50 -17.81
N ASP A 129 2.93 -14.33 -17.79
CA ASP A 129 4.38 -14.19 -17.91
C ASP A 129 5.08 -14.52 -16.60
N ALA A 130 4.47 -14.16 -15.48
CA ALA A 130 4.98 -14.51 -14.15
C ALA A 130 4.95 -16.03 -13.90
N ALA A 131 3.99 -16.74 -14.48
CA ALA A 131 3.91 -18.19 -14.40
C ALA A 131 5.00 -18.91 -15.21
N LYS A 132 5.60 -18.23 -16.19
CA LYS A 132 6.69 -18.75 -17.04
C LYS A 132 8.10 -18.48 -16.49
N ALA A 133 8.23 -17.66 -15.44
CA ALA A 133 9.51 -17.34 -14.84
C ALA A 133 10.12 -18.56 -14.12
N PRO A 134 11.39 -18.93 -14.41
CA PRO A 134 11.96 -20.23 -14.02
C PRO A 134 12.35 -20.38 -12.55
N ASP A 135 12.07 -19.44 -11.67
CA ASP A 135 12.67 -19.36 -10.33
C ASP A 135 11.83 -19.89 -9.17
N MET A 136 10.88 -20.82 -9.41
CA MET A 136 10.18 -21.46 -8.30
C MET A 136 10.02 -22.97 -8.48
N PRO A 137 10.45 -23.78 -7.50
CA PRO A 137 10.14 -25.22 -7.52
C PRO A 137 8.63 -25.43 -7.49
N ALA A 138 8.13 -26.22 -8.43
CA ALA A 138 6.70 -26.51 -8.63
C ALA A 138 5.98 -27.13 -7.42
N ALA A 139 6.71 -27.47 -6.34
CA ALA A 139 6.19 -28.12 -5.15
C ALA A 139 5.44 -27.17 -4.16
N LEU A 140 5.56 -25.84 -4.31
CA LEU A 140 5.00 -24.87 -3.38
C LEU A 140 3.74 -24.14 -3.90
N CYS A 141 3.24 -24.55 -5.06
CA CYS A 141 2.19 -23.84 -5.76
C CYS A 141 0.90 -24.65 -5.78
N ARG A 142 0.17 -24.78 -4.66
CA ARG A 142 -1.26 -25.18 -4.76
C ARG A 142 -2.06 -24.99 -3.46
N ARG A 143 -2.56 -23.79 -3.23
CA ARG A 143 -3.88 -23.65 -2.59
C ARG A 143 -4.75 -22.79 -3.47
N ARG A 144 -5.84 -23.40 -3.94
CA ARG A 144 -6.85 -22.79 -4.80
C ARG A 144 -7.93 -22.18 -3.93
N TRP A 145 -8.09 -20.87 -3.95
CA TRP A 145 -9.19 -20.18 -3.28
C TRP A 145 -10.14 -19.58 -4.31
N MET A 146 -11.43 -19.81 -4.10
CA MET A 146 -12.47 -19.12 -4.86
C MET A 146 -12.82 -17.83 -4.12
N VAL A 147 -12.66 -16.69 -4.78
CA VAL A 147 -13.11 -15.40 -4.24
C VAL A 147 -14.34 -14.96 -5.01
N TYR A 148 -15.42 -14.75 -4.28
CA TYR A 148 -16.64 -14.17 -4.81
C TYR A 148 -16.45 -12.66 -4.91
N GLY A 149 -16.66 -12.06 -6.07
CA GLY A 149 -16.55 -10.62 -6.16
C GLY A 149 -16.34 -9.98 -7.51
N ALA A 150 -16.84 -10.55 -8.58
CA ALA A 150 -17.01 -9.78 -9.80
C ALA A 150 -18.45 -9.26 -9.91
N PRO A 151 -18.68 -8.04 -10.41
CA PRO A 151 -20.02 -7.46 -10.58
C PRO A 151 -20.97 -8.29 -11.45
N ASN A 152 -20.48 -9.30 -12.12
CA ASN A 152 -21.22 -10.14 -13.07
C ASN A 152 -21.39 -11.59 -12.60
N GLY A 153 -21.22 -11.90 -11.32
CA GLY A 153 -21.43 -13.25 -10.78
C GLY A 153 -20.45 -14.32 -11.27
N CYS A 154 -19.33 -13.91 -11.81
CA CYS A 154 -18.30 -14.82 -12.32
C CYS A 154 -17.31 -15.20 -11.22
N TRP A 155 -17.14 -16.50 -10.99
CA TRP A 155 -16.14 -17.04 -10.08
C TRP A 155 -14.77 -16.97 -10.73
N ARG A 156 -13.81 -16.25 -10.10
CA ARG A 156 -12.41 -16.32 -10.49
C ARG A 156 -11.66 -17.22 -9.54
N ILE A 157 -10.86 -18.11 -10.10
CA ILE A 157 -9.99 -19.03 -9.38
C ILE A 157 -8.66 -18.34 -9.14
N TRP A 158 -8.31 -18.21 -7.88
CA TRP A 158 -7.01 -17.68 -7.46
C TRP A 158 -6.08 -18.81 -7.05
N TYR A 159 -4.82 -18.67 -7.44
CA TYR A 159 -3.76 -19.53 -6.95
C TYR A 159 -2.97 -18.74 -5.91
N GLU A 160 -3.05 -19.14 -4.67
CA GLU A 160 -2.12 -18.67 -3.65
C GLU A 160 -0.87 -19.51 -3.75
N ARG A 161 0.25 -18.86 -4.05
CA ARG A 161 1.57 -19.47 -3.95
C ARG A 161 2.05 -19.24 -2.52
N LEU A 162 2.31 -20.28 -1.82
CA LEU A 162 2.98 -20.25 -0.53
C LEU A 162 4.46 -19.94 -0.72
#